data_7f212c5956052efc2b89173ab8f885f6
#
_entry.id   7f212c5956052efc2b89173ab8f885f6
#
_cell.length_a   1.000
_cell.length_b   1.000
_cell.length_c   1.000
_cell.angle_alpha   90.00
_cell.angle_beta   90.00
_cell.angle_gamma   90.00
#
_symmetry.space_group_name_H-M   'P 1'
#
loop_
_entity.id
_entity.type
_entity.pdbx_description
1 polymer ?
#
loop_
_entity_poly.entity_id
_entity_poly.type
_entity_poly.pdbx_seq_one_letter_code
_entity_poly.pdbx_strand_id
1 'polypeptide(L)'
;PGFDFSLHNRNLALHAQGVPLPKATSTGTTIVGCLYDGGVVIAADTRATSGPIVADKVAMLRLSYTGAYTDFLLLELRKLHYIAPQIWCAGAGTAADTEFTTALISSNIELHALSTGRKPRVATVMTMLKQHLFRYQGHIGAYLVVAGVDPTGSHLFTVHAHGSTDKLPYVTMGSGSLAAMSVFETQWKSGLSKDDAVKLCADAIQAGIWNDLGSGSNVDVCVITAEKTTLMRNYITPNKREQKMRNYKFQRGTTAVLNEKIITRQDISKYVTVHELSDNDAGQAGEKMEVDS
;
A
#
# COMPACT_ATOMS: atom_id res chain seq x y z
N PRO A 1 15.14 -8.98 28.50
CA PRO A 1 14.03 -8.39 27.74
C PRO A 1 13.31 -9.48 26.97
N GLY A 2 12.02 -9.68 27.24
CA GLY A 2 11.13 -10.61 26.56
C GLY A 2 10.05 -9.85 25.79
N PHE A 3 9.12 -10.58 25.20
CA PHE A 3 7.94 -9.96 24.56
C PHE A 3 7.01 -9.40 25.64
N ASP A 4 6.54 -8.16 25.42
CA ASP A 4 5.52 -7.53 26.25
C ASP A 4 4.11 -7.82 25.69
N PHE A 5 3.30 -8.56 26.43
CA PHE A 5 1.92 -8.90 26.09
C PHE A 5 0.88 -8.07 26.86
N SER A 6 1.30 -7.01 27.55
CA SER A 6 0.39 -6.21 28.39
C SER A 6 -0.76 -5.61 27.57
N LEU A 7 -0.49 -5.08 26.37
CA LEU A 7 -1.49 -4.52 25.46
C LEU A 7 -2.42 -5.60 24.90
N HIS A 8 -1.91 -6.79 24.64
CA HIS A 8 -2.72 -7.94 24.21
C HIS A 8 -3.71 -8.34 25.32
N ASN A 9 -3.22 -8.50 26.54
CA ASN A 9 -4.06 -8.85 27.71
C ASN A 9 -5.11 -7.78 27.99
N ARG A 10 -4.74 -6.48 27.86
CA ARG A 10 -5.69 -5.37 27.95
C ARG A 10 -6.80 -5.51 26.90
N ASN A 11 -6.44 -5.74 25.65
CA ASN A 11 -7.40 -5.84 24.55
C ASN A 11 -8.34 -7.04 24.72
N LEU A 12 -7.83 -8.18 25.18
CA LEU A 12 -8.65 -9.36 25.51
C LEU A 12 -9.65 -9.05 26.62
N ALA A 13 -9.19 -8.37 27.68
CA ALA A 13 -10.07 -8.00 28.80
C ALA A 13 -11.16 -7.00 28.37
N LEU A 14 -10.83 -6.02 27.52
CA LEU A 14 -11.80 -5.09 26.96
C LEU A 14 -12.81 -5.80 26.05
N HIS A 15 -12.34 -6.75 25.24
CA HIS A 15 -13.22 -7.55 24.40
C HIS A 15 -14.19 -8.41 25.23
N ALA A 16 -13.72 -9.05 26.30
CA ALA A 16 -14.56 -9.80 27.22
C ALA A 16 -15.63 -8.93 27.91
N GLN A 17 -15.41 -7.60 28.00
CA GLN A 17 -16.38 -6.62 28.51
C GLN A 17 -17.32 -6.08 27.43
N GLY A 18 -17.29 -6.65 26.20
CA GLY A 18 -18.15 -6.25 25.10
C GLY A 18 -17.60 -5.08 24.25
N VAL A 19 -16.36 -4.62 24.48
CA VAL A 19 -15.72 -3.62 23.62
C VAL A 19 -15.28 -4.30 22.33
N PRO A 20 -15.78 -3.87 21.15
CA PRO A 20 -15.41 -4.51 19.90
C PRO A 20 -13.92 -4.28 19.58
N LEU A 21 -13.25 -5.33 19.12
CA LEU A 21 -11.88 -5.19 18.61
C LEU A 21 -11.88 -4.35 17.32
N PRO A 22 -10.83 -3.54 17.10
CA PRO A 22 -10.69 -2.80 15.87
C PRO A 22 -10.62 -3.77 14.68
N LYS A 23 -11.38 -3.48 13.63
CA LYS A 23 -11.36 -4.26 12.38
C LYS A 23 -10.49 -3.56 11.35
N ALA A 24 -9.77 -4.36 10.54
CA ALA A 24 -9.08 -3.85 9.38
C ALA A 24 -10.09 -3.22 8.39
N THR A 25 -9.75 -2.05 7.86
CA THR A 25 -10.58 -1.33 6.90
C THR A 25 -9.97 -1.43 5.50
N SER A 26 -10.82 -1.64 4.50
CA SER A 26 -10.43 -1.55 3.09
C SER A 26 -10.32 -0.09 2.69
N THR A 27 -9.33 0.23 1.87
CA THR A 27 -9.13 1.56 1.29
C THR A 27 -9.66 1.59 -0.14
N GLY A 28 -10.17 2.75 -0.56
CA GLY A 28 -10.55 2.98 -1.95
C GLY A 28 -9.31 2.93 -2.87
N THR A 29 -9.46 2.37 -4.07
CA THR A 29 -8.32 2.15 -4.97
C THR A 29 -8.77 1.94 -6.40
N THR A 30 -7.97 2.45 -7.34
CA THR A 30 -7.98 2.02 -8.75
C THR A 30 -6.56 1.59 -9.13
N ILE A 31 -6.40 0.31 -9.49
CA ILE A 31 -5.16 -0.22 -10.05
C ILE A 31 -5.44 -0.92 -11.37
N VAL A 32 -4.51 -0.80 -12.30
CA VAL A 32 -4.63 -1.37 -13.64
C VAL A 32 -3.31 -1.94 -14.13
N GLY A 33 -3.38 -2.81 -15.12
CA GLY A 33 -2.22 -3.29 -15.86
C GLY A 33 -2.58 -3.72 -17.26
N CYS A 34 -1.67 -3.58 -18.21
CA CYS A 34 -1.82 -4.11 -19.57
C CYS A 34 -0.50 -4.56 -20.17
N LEU A 35 -0.58 -5.58 -21.00
CA LEU A 35 0.52 -6.00 -21.86
C LEU A 35 0.60 -5.11 -23.11
N TYR A 36 1.83 -4.88 -23.55
CA TYR A 36 2.13 -4.20 -24.80
C TYR A 36 3.28 -4.92 -25.53
N ASP A 37 3.58 -4.51 -26.74
CA ASP A 37 4.70 -5.11 -27.50
C ASP A 37 6.04 -4.71 -26.88
N GLY A 38 6.68 -5.68 -26.20
CA GLY A 38 7.97 -5.50 -25.53
C GLY A 38 7.92 -5.37 -24.00
N GLY A 39 6.75 -5.46 -23.35
CA GLY A 39 6.69 -5.38 -21.89
C GLY A 39 5.31 -5.36 -21.29
N VAL A 40 5.25 -4.86 -20.07
CA VAL A 40 4.00 -4.69 -19.30
C VAL A 40 4.01 -3.34 -18.57
N VAL A 41 2.86 -2.71 -18.49
CA VAL A 41 2.64 -1.47 -17.74
C VAL A 41 1.64 -1.75 -16.62
N ILE A 42 1.93 -1.26 -15.42
CA ILE A 42 0.97 -1.17 -14.33
C ILE A 42 0.85 0.27 -13.85
N ALA A 43 -0.32 0.64 -13.38
CA ALA A 43 -0.58 1.98 -12.86
C ALA A 43 -1.53 1.94 -11.67
N ALA A 44 -1.49 2.99 -10.84
CA ALA A 44 -2.32 3.13 -9.67
C ALA A 44 -2.65 4.60 -9.40
N ASP A 45 -3.80 4.87 -8.75
CA ASP A 45 -4.06 6.14 -8.10
C ASP A 45 -3.29 6.26 -6.78
N THR A 46 -3.23 7.45 -6.21
CA THR A 46 -2.39 7.71 -5.01
C THR A 46 -3.19 8.09 -3.76
N ARG A 47 -4.53 8.06 -3.82
CA ARG A 47 -5.37 8.37 -2.66
C ARG A 47 -5.40 7.22 -1.66
N ALA A 48 -5.23 7.52 -0.38
CA ALA A 48 -5.56 6.62 0.73
C ALA A 48 -6.81 7.11 1.45
N THR A 49 -7.77 6.22 1.68
CA THR A 49 -9.02 6.53 2.40
C THR A 49 -9.12 5.72 3.68
N SER A 50 -9.79 6.30 4.68
CA SER A 50 -10.27 5.61 5.89
C SER A 50 -11.79 5.80 5.95
N GLY A 51 -12.53 4.83 5.41
CA GLY A 51 -13.96 4.99 5.16
C GLY A 51 -14.22 6.18 4.22
N PRO A 52 -15.12 7.12 4.58
CA PRO A 52 -15.45 8.28 3.74
C PRO A 52 -14.41 9.41 3.82
N ILE A 53 -13.38 9.28 4.66
CA ILE A 53 -12.38 10.32 4.87
C ILE A 53 -11.14 10.02 4.02
N VAL A 54 -10.64 11.03 3.31
CA VAL A 54 -9.36 10.96 2.63
C VAL A 54 -8.26 11.14 3.67
N ALA A 55 -7.57 10.03 4.00
CA ALA A 55 -6.51 10.02 5.00
C ALA A 55 -5.22 10.63 4.46
N ASP A 56 -4.90 10.36 3.19
CA ASP A 56 -3.72 10.89 2.53
C ASP A 56 -3.97 11.12 1.03
N LYS A 57 -3.44 12.23 0.53
CA LYS A 57 -3.50 12.56 -0.90
C LYS A 57 -2.22 12.18 -1.64
N VAL A 58 -1.11 12.52 -1.03
CA VAL A 58 0.27 12.21 -1.43
C VAL A 58 1.07 12.42 -0.16
N ALA A 59 1.66 11.40 0.41
CA ALA A 59 2.44 11.52 1.63
C ALA A 59 3.70 12.38 1.38
N MET A 60 3.53 13.69 1.41
CA MET A 60 4.58 14.68 1.56
C MET A 60 4.38 15.39 2.90
N LEU A 61 4.61 14.72 3.99
CA LEU A 61 4.93 15.40 5.25
C LEU A 61 6.37 15.93 5.14
N ARG A 62 6.53 17.11 4.55
CA ARG A 62 7.67 17.95 4.85
C ARG A 62 7.52 18.43 6.29
N LEU A 63 8.00 17.67 7.24
CA LEU A 63 8.37 18.20 8.54
C LEU A 63 9.62 19.06 8.33
N SER A 64 9.40 20.33 7.99
CA SER A 64 10.39 21.38 8.09
C SER A 64 10.60 21.69 9.59
N TYR A 65 11.43 20.92 10.25
CA TYR A 65 12.01 21.29 11.54
C TYR A 65 13.52 21.28 11.40
N THR A 66 14.07 22.50 11.36
CA THR A 66 15.46 22.89 11.67
C THR A 66 16.58 21.86 11.42
N GLY A 67 17.27 21.98 10.28
CA GLY A 67 18.75 21.95 10.27
C GLY A 67 19.50 20.64 10.46
N ALA A 68 18.85 19.47 10.46
CA ALA A 68 19.55 18.20 10.39
C ALA A 68 18.82 17.32 9.37
N TYR A 69 19.54 16.94 8.30
CA TYR A 69 19.11 15.92 7.36
C TYR A 69 19.12 14.57 8.08
N THR A 70 18.04 14.24 8.77
CA THR A 70 17.70 12.86 9.01
C THR A 70 16.73 12.49 7.90
N ASP A 71 17.15 11.59 7.03
CA ASP A 71 16.26 10.80 6.16
C ASP A 71 15.27 10.04 7.05
N PHE A 72 14.28 10.76 7.58
CA PHE A 72 13.15 10.12 8.20
C PHE A 72 12.37 9.51 7.04
N LEU A 73 12.42 8.19 6.96
CA LEU A 73 11.73 7.33 6.02
C LEU A 73 10.28 7.83 5.88
N LEU A 74 10.03 8.64 4.86
CA LEU A 74 8.69 9.02 4.47
C LEU A 74 7.99 7.74 4.01
N LEU A 75 7.20 7.15 4.89
CA LEU A 75 6.28 6.06 4.56
C LEU A 75 5.21 6.63 3.63
N GLU A 76 5.59 6.80 2.37
CA GLU A 76 4.62 7.05 1.30
C GLU A 76 3.78 5.79 1.14
N LEU A 77 2.47 5.92 1.30
CA LEU A 77 1.53 4.87 0.95
C LEU A 77 1.60 4.64 -0.55
N ARG A 78 2.40 3.65 -0.94
CA ARG A 78 2.57 3.25 -2.34
C ARG A 78 1.64 2.09 -2.64
N LYS A 79 0.87 2.21 -3.71
CA LYS A 79 0.07 1.10 -4.22
C LYS A 79 0.85 0.21 -5.19
N LEU A 80 1.99 0.70 -5.71
CA LEU A 80 2.92 -0.04 -6.55
C LEU A 80 4.09 -0.54 -5.69
N HIS A 81 4.20 -1.85 -5.56
CA HIS A 81 5.17 -2.54 -4.70
C HIS A 81 6.24 -3.24 -5.53
N TYR A 82 7.49 -3.11 -5.12
CA TYR A 82 8.63 -3.83 -5.70
C TYR A 82 8.62 -5.30 -5.21
N ILE A 83 8.80 -6.22 -6.14
CA ILE A 83 9.02 -7.64 -5.83
C ILE A 83 10.44 -8.05 -6.22
N ALA A 84 10.83 -7.76 -7.45
CA ALA A 84 12.15 -8.03 -8.02
C ALA A 84 12.46 -6.94 -9.07
N PRO A 85 13.68 -6.85 -9.59
CA PRO A 85 14.05 -5.80 -10.54
C PRO A 85 13.08 -5.65 -11.72
N GLN A 86 12.55 -6.76 -12.22
CA GLN A 86 11.64 -6.80 -13.36
C GLN A 86 10.27 -7.40 -13.02
N ILE A 87 9.88 -7.42 -11.72
CA ILE A 87 8.58 -7.89 -11.25
C ILE A 87 8.05 -6.90 -10.22
N TRP A 88 6.90 -6.32 -10.51
CA TRP A 88 6.21 -5.38 -9.65
C TRP A 88 4.77 -5.80 -9.41
N CYS A 89 4.20 -5.29 -8.35
CA CYS A 89 2.86 -5.63 -7.92
C CYS A 89 2.07 -4.37 -7.59
N ALA A 90 0.83 -4.27 -8.06
CA ALA A 90 -0.10 -3.24 -7.62
C ALA A 90 -1.10 -3.85 -6.64
N GLY A 91 -1.37 -3.16 -5.52
CA GLY A 91 -2.20 -3.65 -4.43
C GLY A 91 -3.47 -2.85 -4.21
N ALA A 92 -4.59 -3.56 -3.99
CA ALA A 92 -5.88 -3.02 -3.57
C ALA A 92 -6.41 -3.81 -2.38
N GLY A 93 -7.29 -3.22 -1.59
CA GLY A 93 -7.88 -3.82 -0.39
C GLY A 93 -7.35 -3.18 0.88
N THR A 94 -6.93 -3.97 1.86
CA THR A 94 -6.32 -3.47 3.10
C THR A 94 -4.85 -3.11 2.85
N ALA A 95 -4.49 -1.84 2.99
CA ALA A 95 -3.16 -1.35 2.64
C ALA A 95 -2.03 -2.07 3.40
N ALA A 96 -2.19 -2.31 4.70
CA ALA A 96 -1.21 -3.04 5.50
C ALA A 96 -1.03 -4.49 5.03
N ASP A 97 -2.11 -5.16 4.63
CA ASP A 97 -2.05 -6.53 4.13
C ASP A 97 -1.34 -6.62 2.78
N THR A 98 -1.60 -5.66 1.88
CA THR A 98 -0.92 -5.62 0.58
C THR A 98 0.57 -5.33 0.73
N GLU A 99 0.93 -4.38 1.59
CA GLU A 99 2.33 -4.02 1.85
C GLU A 99 3.09 -5.18 2.49
N PHE A 100 2.56 -5.74 3.58
CA PHE A 100 3.21 -6.86 4.28
C PHE A 100 3.35 -8.10 3.39
N THR A 101 2.29 -8.47 2.68
CA THR A 101 2.30 -9.66 1.81
C THR A 101 3.31 -9.51 0.67
N THR A 102 3.34 -8.35 0.02
CA THR A 102 4.29 -8.10 -1.08
C THR A 102 5.74 -8.05 -0.56
N ALA A 103 5.98 -7.45 0.59
CA ALA A 103 7.31 -7.44 1.21
C ALA A 103 7.80 -8.84 1.60
N LEU A 104 6.91 -9.66 2.17
CA LEU A 104 7.22 -11.05 2.52
C LEU A 104 7.61 -11.86 1.28
N ILE A 105 6.81 -11.79 0.23
CA ILE A 105 7.10 -12.51 -1.02
C ILE A 105 8.35 -11.97 -1.69
N SER A 106 8.57 -10.66 -1.72
CA SER A 106 9.78 -10.05 -2.26
C SER A 106 11.04 -10.58 -1.56
N SER A 107 11.02 -10.65 -0.23
CA SER A 107 12.11 -11.23 0.57
C SER A 107 12.37 -12.71 0.21
N ASN A 108 11.32 -13.51 0.11
CA ASN A 108 11.44 -14.92 -0.26
C ASN A 108 11.94 -15.12 -1.71
N ILE A 109 11.53 -14.26 -2.62
CA ILE A 109 12.00 -14.26 -4.02
C ILE A 109 13.48 -13.94 -4.10
N GLU A 110 13.97 -13.01 -3.30
CA GLU A 110 15.41 -12.71 -3.23
C GLU A 110 16.20 -13.93 -2.76
N LEU A 111 15.77 -14.59 -1.68
CA LEU A 111 16.39 -15.82 -1.20
C LEU A 111 16.34 -16.95 -2.23
N HIS A 112 15.21 -17.10 -2.93
CA HIS A 112 15.05 -18.09 -3.99
C HIS A 112 16.01 -17.83 -5.17
N ALA A 113 16.13 -16.57 -5.61
CA ALA A 113 17.06 -16.20 -6.67
C ALA A 113 18.52 -16.42 -6.28
N LEU A 114 18.91 -16.13 -5.04
CA LEU A 114 20.25 -16.40 -4.52
C LEU A 114 20.55 -17.90 -4.49
N SER A 115 19.61 -18.73 -4.05
CA SER A 115 19.81 -20.18 -3.94
C SER A 115 19.88 -20.89 -5.30
N THR A 116 19.12 -20.41 -6.28
CA THR A 116 19.09 -20.99 -7.64
C THR A 116 20.09 -20.38 -8.59
N GLY A 117 20.62 -19.19 -8.28
CA GLY A 117 21.48 -18.41 -9.19
C GLY A 117 20.78 -17.96 -10.49
N ARG A 118 19.45 -17.88 -10.48
CA ARG A 118 18.62 -17.54 -11.66
C ARG A 118 17.69 -16.38 -11.37
N LYS A 119 17.35 -15.63 -12.40
CA LYS A 119 16.31 -14.58 -12.32
C LYS A 119 14.97 -15.21 -11.96
N PRO A 120 14.20 -14.60 -11.02
CA PRO A 120 12.90 -15.13 -10.64
C PRO A 120 11.90 -15.03 -11.80
N ARG A 121 10.97 -15.99 -11.86
CA ARG A 121 9.86 -15.97 -12.82
C ARG A 121 8.64 -15.33 -12.22
N VAL A 122 7.86 -14.65 -13.03
CA VAL A 122 6.58 -14.04 -12.61
C VAL A 122 5.61 -15.10 -12.10
N ALA A 123 5.58 -16.26 -12.75
CA ALA A 123 4.75 -17.39 -12.31
C ALA A 123 5.12 -17.91 -10.91
N THR A 124 6.40 -17.86 -10.53
CA THR A 124 6.83 -18.22 -9.17
C THR A 124 6.27 -17.26 -8.14
N VAL A 125 6.34 -15.96 -8.41
CA VAL A 125 5.76 -14.92 -7.54
C VAL A 125 4.25 -15.14 -7.38
N MET A 126 3.53 -15.31 -8.47
CA MET A 126 2.09 -15.57 -8.49
C MET A 126 1.73 -16.81 -7.67
N THR A 127 2.49 -17.90 -7.81
CA THR A 127 2.24 -19.16 -7.08
C THR A 127 2.48 -18.99 -5.58
N MET A 128 3.54 -18.29 -5.18
CA MET A 128 3.82 -18.03 -3.76
C MET A 128 2.74 -17.17 -3.13
N LEU A 129 2.27 -16.12 -3.83
CA LEU A 129 1.16 -15.27 -3.39
C LEU A 129 -0.13 -16.07 -3.25
N LYS A 130 -0.50 -16.82 -4.27
CA LYS A 130 -1.70 -17.68 -4.28
C LYS A 130 -1.71 -18.64 -3.08
N GLN A 131 -0.63 -19.36 -2.86
CA GLN A 131 -0.52 -20.34 -1.76
C GLN A 131 -0.61 -19.66 -0.39
N HIS A 132 0.04 -18.51 -0.24
CA HIS A 132 -0.02 -17.74 0.99
C HIS A 132 -1.45 -17.25 1.27
N LEU A 133 -2.10 -16.61 0.31
CA LEU A 133 -3.46 -16.08 0.46
C LEU A 133 -4.50 -17.20 0.64
N PHE A 134 -4.39 -18.28 -0.12
CA PHE A 134 -5.30 -19.43 0.03
C PHE A 134 -5.23 -20.04 1.44
N ARG A 135 -4.04 -20.16 2.03
CA ARG A 135 -3.85 -20.67 3.40
C ARG A 135 -4.60 -19.86 4.44
N TYR A 136 -4.73 -18.55 4.23
CA TYR A 136 -5.45 -17.65 5.12
C TYR A 136 -6.92 -17.43 4.75
N GLN A 137 -7.46 -18.15 3.76
CA GLN A 137 -8.90 -18.23 3.44
C GLN A 137 -9.60 -16.86 3.33
N GLY A 138 -8.92 -15.87 2.74
CA GLY A 138 -9.48 -14.52 2.55
C GLY A 138 -9.36 -13.58 3.75
N HIS A 139 -8.80 -14.04 4.88
CA HIS A 139 -8.59 -13.18 6.05
C HIS A 139 -7.49 -12.13 5.83
N ILE A 140 -6.61 -12.35 4.86
CA ILE A 140 -5.69 -11.33 4.35
C ILE A 140 -6.37 -10.58 3.22
N GLY A 141 -6.72 -9.32 3.46
CA GLY A 141 -7.46 -8.48 2.50
C GLY A 141 -6.56 -7.90 1.40
N ALA A 142 -5.85 -8.75 0.65
CA ALA A 142 -4.96 -8.36 -0.43
C ALA A 142 -5.50 -8.81 -1.78
N TYR A 143 -5.70 -7.86 -2.69
CA TYR A 143 -6.04 -8.04 -4.09
C TYR A 143 -4.90 -7.46 -4.91
N LEU A 144 -4.27 -8.27 -5.74
CA LEU A 144 -2.98 -7.93 -6.32
C LEU A 144 -2.99 -8.09 -7.84
N VAL A 145 -2.37 -7.13 -8.53
CA VAL A 145 -2.00 -7.23 -9.94
C VAL A 145 -0.50 -7.47 -9.98
N VAL A 146 -0.07 -8.61 -10.45
CA VAL A 146 1.34 -9.01 -10.57
C VAL A 146 1.77 -8.87 -12.02
N ALA A 147 2.78 -8.08 -12.26
CA ALA A 147 3.31 -7.83 -13.60
C ALA A 147 4.83 -7.96 -13.61
N GLY A 148 5.33 -8.52 -14.68
CA GLY A 148 6.78 -8.64 -14.83
C GLY A 148 7.20 -9.17 -16.17
N VAL A 149 8.50 -9.07 -16.41
CA VAL A 149 9.18 -9.64 -17.58
C VAL A 149 10.25 -10.60 -17.07
N ASP A 150 10.21 -11.82 -17.57
CA ASP A 150 11.16 -12.86 -17.24
C ASP A 150 11.70 -13.50 -18.54
N PRO A 151 12.61 -14.49 -18.47
CA PRO A 151 13.15 -15.12 -19.67
C PRO A 151 12.11 -15.78 -20.60
N THR A 152 10.89 -16.02 -20.10
CA THR A 152 9.78 -16.58 -20.88
C THR A 152 8.89 -15.52 -21.55
N GLY A 153 9.12 -14.23 -21.24
CA GLY A 153 8.38 -13.11 -21.82
C GLY A 153 7.72 -12.20 -20.78
N SER A 154 6.75 -11.42 -21.23
CA SER A 154 5.97 -10.51 -20.41
C SER A 154 4.73 -11.22 -19.86
N HIS A 155 4.44 -11.04 -18.57
CA HIS A 155 3.34 -11.70 -17.90
C HIS A 155 2.55 -10.71 -17.03
N LEU A 156 1.24 -10.93 -16.98
CA LEU A 156 0.30 -10.16 -16.17
C LEU A 156 -0.70 -11.11 -15.53
N PHE A 157 -0.77 -11.10 -14.19
CA PHE A 157 -1.66 -11.94 -13.40
C PHE A 157 -2.47 -11.10 -12.43
N THR A 158 -3.66 -11.58 -12.09
CA THR A 158 -4.40 -11.15 -10.90
C THR A 158 -4.32 -12.20 -9.81
N VAL A 159 -4.28 -11.77 -8.56
CA VAL A 159 -4.37 -12.63 -7.39
C VAL A 159 -5.41 -12.05 -6.45
N HIS A 160 -6.44 -12.81 -6.15
CA HIS A 160 -7.52 -12.44 -5.23
C HIS A 160 -7.25 -12.91 -3.80
N ALA A 161 -7.89 -12.26 -2.83
CA ALA A 161 -7.67 -12.52 -1.40
C ALA A 161 -7.89 -13.99 -0.98
N HIS A 162 -8.77 -14.72 -1.66
CA HIS A 162 -9.02 -16.15 -1.41
C HIS A 162 -8.05 -17.09 -2.12
N GLY A 163 -7.09 -16.56 -2.90
CA GLY A 163 -6.07 -17.34 -3.58
C GLY A 163 -6.39 -17.73 -5.03
N SER A 164 -7.49 -17.24 -5.61
CA SER A 164 -7.75 -17.41 -7.04
C SER A 164 -6.87 -16.49 -7.88
N THR A 165 -6.49 -16.95 -9.07
CA THR A 165 -5.60 -16.23 -9.98
C THR A 165 -6.09 -16.32 -11.41
N ASP A 166 -5.88 -15.25 -12.18
CA ASP A 166 -6.14 -15.19 -13.61
C ASP A 166 -4.93 -14.63 -14.35
N LYS A 167 -4.74 -15.10 -15.59
CA LYS A 167 -3.75 -14.56 -16.53
C LYS A 167 -4.49 -13.86 -17.65
N LEU A 168 -4.32 -12.55 -17.76
CA LEU A 168 -5.08 -11.70 -18.67
C LEU A 168 -4.16 -10.71 -19.40
N PRO A 169 -4.52 -10.26 -20.60
CA PRO A 169 -3.74 -9.25 -21.33
C PRO A 169 -3.92 -7.83 -20.76
N TYR A 170 -5.03 -7.55 -20.12
CA TYR A 170 -5.30 -6.32 -19.37
C TYR A 170 -6.19 -6.61 -18.17
N VAL A 171 -5.96 -5.89 -17.07
CA VAL A 171 -6.62 -6.13 -15.79
C VAL A 171 -6.89 -4.82 -15.06
N THR A 172 -7.96 -4.80 -14.28
CA THR A 172 -8.28 -3.71 -13.36
C THR A 172 -8.74 -4.28 -12.03
N MET A 173 -8.37 -3.66 -10.92
CA MET A 173 -8.81 -4.06 -9.57
C MET A 173 -9.07 -2.84 -8.70
N GLY A 174 -9.77 -3.05 -7.58
CA GLY A 174 -10.15 -2.01 -6.64
C GLY A 174 -11.56 -1.46 -6.87
N SER A 175 -11.96 -0.48 -6.07
CA SER A 175 -13.29 0.13 -6.12
C SER A 175 -13.57 0.88 -7.43
N GLY A 176 -12.53 1.43 -8.07
CA GLY A 176 -12.62 2.12 -9.36
C GLY A 176 -12.43 1.20 -10.59
N SER A 177 -12.35 -0.11 -10.39
CA SER A 177 -12.04 -1.08 -11.45
C SER A 177 -13.03 -1.06 -12.60
N LEU A 178 -14.33 -0.83 -12.35
CA LEU A 178 -15.36 -0.82 -13.40
C LEU A 178 -15.18 0.36 -14.35
N ALA A 179 -14.89 1.54 -13.81
CA ALA A 179 -14.60 2.72 -14.61
C ALA A 179 -13.33 2.55 -15.45
N ALA A 180 -12.27 2.00 -14.84
CA ALA A 180 -11.02 1.71 -15.55
C ALA A 180 -11.21 0.62 -16.61
N MET A 181 -12.00 -0.42 -16.35
CA MET A 181 -12.28 -1.48 -17.31
C MET A 181 -13.03 -0.97 -18.52
N SER A 182 -13.95 -0.01 -18.37
CA SER A 182 -14.65 0.59 -19.50
C SER A 182 -13.70 1.23 -20.53
N VAL A 183 -12.60 1.83 -20.05
CA VAL A 183 -11.56 2.40 -20.91
C VAL A 183 -10.79 1.30 -21.63
N PHE A 184 -10.37 0.24 -20.90
CA PHE A 184 -9.67 -0.87 -21.53
C PHE A 184 -10.49 -1.61 -22.57
N GLU A 185 -11.76 -1.90 -22.28
CA GLU A 185 -12.64 -2.63 -23.21
C GLU A 185 -12.86 -1.88 -24.53
N THR A 186 -12.81 -0.54 -24.50
CA THR A 186 -13.01 0.27 -25.71
C THR A 186 -11.73 0.55 -26.47
N GLN A 187 -10.55 0.51 -25.82
CA GLN A 187 -9.32 1.05 -26.41
C GLN A 187 -8.15 0.05 -26.43
N TRP A 188 -8.19 -1.01 -25.61
CA TRP A 188 -7.10 -1.97 -25.63
C TRP A 188 -7.13 -2.82 -26.90
N LYS A 189 -5.98 -3.04 -27.50
CA LYS A 189 -5.74 -3.95 -28.63
C LYS A 189 -4.38 -4.62 -28.46
N SER A 190 -4.21 -5.78 -29.07
CA SER A 190 -2.90 -6.44 -29.13
C SER A 190 -1.90 -5.63 -29.94
N GLY A 191 -0.61 -5.67 -29.57
CA GLY A 191 0.44 -4.95 -30.28
C GLY A 191 0.46 -3.45 -30.03
N LEU A 192 -0.01 -2.99 -28.85
CA LEU A 192 0.15 -1.58 -28.44
C LEU A 192 1.63 -1.20 -28.36
N SER A 193 1.94 0.03 -28.74
CA SER A 193 3.25 0.63 -28.45
C SER A 193 3.40 0.93 -26.97
N LYS A 194 4.63 1.11 -26.48
CA LYS A 194 4.92 1.51 -25.10
C LYS A 194 4.16 2.78 -24.71
N ASP A 195 4.21 3.81 -25.54
CA ASP A 195 3.62 5.11 -25.23
C ASP A 195 2.09 5.05 -25.23
N ASP A 196 1.49 4.28 -26.14
CA ASP A 196 0.05 4.05 -26.17
C ASP A 196 -0.40 3.25 -24.93
N ALA A 197 0.35 2.26 -24.50
CA ALA A 197 0.05 1.48 -23.31
C ALA A 197 0.14 2.31 -22.02
N VAL A 198 1.16 3.17 -21.90
CA VAL A 198 1.29 4.10 -20.77
C VAL A 198 0.14 5.08 -20.75
N LYS A 199 -0.22 5.68 -21.89
CA LYS A 199 -1.35 6.58 -22.00
C LYS A 199 -2.66 5.88 -21.66
N LEU A 200 -2.90 4.68 -22.17
CA LEU A 200 -4.11 3.91 -21.91
C LEU A 200 -4.26 3.57 -20.43
N CYS A 201 -3.18 3.11 -19.77
CA CYS A 201 -3.19 2.88 -18.33
C CYS A 201 -3.47 4.16 -17.53
N ALA A 202 -2.85 5.28 -17.92
CA ALA A 202 -3.07 6.57 -17.27
C ALA A 202 -4.52 7.06 -17.45
N ASP A 203 -5.10 6.90 -18.61
CA ASP A 203 -6.49 7.25 -18.89
C ASP A 203 -7.46 6.36 -18.10
N ALA A 204 -7.17 5.07 -17.97
CA ALA A 204 -7.94 4.14 -17.15
C ALA A 204 -7.91 4.51 -15.66
N ILE A 205 -6.74 4.88 -15.11
CA ILE A 205 -6.65 5.37 -13.72
C ILE A 205 -7.40 6.68 -13.55
N GLN A 206 -7.32 7.62 -14.50
CA GLN A 206 -8.10 8.86 -14.45
C GLN A 206 -9.60 8.60 -14.45
N ALA A 207 -10.09 7.63 -15.23
CA ALA A 207 -11.49 7.24 -15.17
C ALA A 207 -11.91 6.79 -13.76
N GLY A 208 -11.07 6.04 -13.07
CA GLY A 208 -11.27 5.70 -11.65
C GLY A 208 -11.24 6.92 -10.74
N ILE A 209 -10.25 7.81 -10.89
CA ILE A 209 -10.10 9.03 -10.09
C ILE A 209 -11.35 9.91 -10.14
N TRP A 210 -11.94 10.08 -11.31
CA TRP A 210 -13.11 10.96 -11.49
C TRP A 210 -14.44 10.31 -11.11
N ASN A 211 -14.57 9.00 -11.29
CA ASN A 211 -15.85 8.30 -11.12
C ASN A 211 -15.95 7.52 -9.79
N ASP A 212 -14.83 7.15 -9.17
CA ASP A 212 -14.82 6.45 -7.89
C ASP A 212 -14.47 7.39 -6.74
N LEU A 213 -15.35 7.51 -5.75
CA LEU A 213 -15.13 8.34 -4.57
C LEU A 213 -13.94 7.86 -3.71
N GLY A 214 -13.62 6.57 -3.80
CA GLY A 214 -12.49 5.98 -3.08
C GLY A 214 -11.14 6.23 -3.75
N SER A 215 -11.12 6.60 -5.02
CA SER A 215 -9.90 6.87 -5.80
C SER A 215 -9.69 8.36 -6.00
N GLY A 216 -8.44 8.78 -6.17
CA GLY A 216 -8.17 10.21 -6.35
C GLY A 216 -6.69 10.56 -6.40
N SER A 217 -6.43 11.85 -6.37
CA SER A 217 -5.10 12.48 -6.37
C SER A 217 -4.34 12.28 -7.68
N ASN A 218 -3.22 11.56 -7.68
CA ASN A 218 -2.29 11.47 -8.79
C ASN A 218 -2.31 10.09 -9.44
N VAL A 219 -1.63 10.00 -10.57
CA VAL A 219 -1.42 8.75 -11.31
C VAL A 219 0.04 8.36 -11.21
N ASP A 220 0.30 7.16 -10.69
CA ASP A 220 1.61 6.52 -10.72
C ASP A 220 1.63 5.46 -11.81
N VAL A 221 2.73 5.38 -12.55
CA VAL A 221 2.91 4.41 -13.63
C VAL A 221 4.24 3.69 -13.46
N CYS A 222 4.24 2.38 -13.66
CA CYS A 222 5.44 1.56 -13.70
C CYS A 222 5.49 0.81 -15.04
N VAL A 223 6.55 1.04 -15.79
CA VAL A 223 6.81 0.37 -17.08
C VAL A 223 7.92 -0.65 -16.89
N ILE A 224 7.64 -1.90 -17.22
CA ILE A 224 8.56 -3.02 -17.05
C ILE A 224 8.91 -3.59 -18.42
N THR A 225 10.20 -3.61 -18.73
CA THR A 225 10.76 -4.22 -19.96
C THR A 225 11.80 -5.27 -19.60
N ALA A 226 12.28 -6.01 -20.60
CA ALA A 226 13.35 -6.99 -20.42
C ALA A 226 14.68 -6.35 -19.95
N GLU A 227 14.89 -5.07 -20.25
CA GLU A 227 16.15 -4.38 -19.96
C GLU A 227 16.08 -3.64 -18.61
N LYS A 228 14.98 -2.93 -18.36
CA LYS A 228 14.82 -2.07 -17.16
C LYS A 228 13.37 -1.90 -16.75
N THR A 229 13.19 -1.54 -15.49
CA THR A 229 11.93 -1.06 -14.96
C THR A 229 12.01 0.44 -14.69
N THR A 230 11.00 1.18 -15.12
CA THR A 230 10.90 2.63 -14.90
C THR A 230 9.65 2.94 -14.11
N LEU A 231 9.84 3.38 -12.86
CA LEU A 231 8.75 3.87 -12.00
C LEU A 231 8.62 5.38 -12.18
N MET A 232 7.45 5.82 -12.62
CA MET A 232 7.11 7.23 -12.79
C MET A 232 6.09 7.62 -11.71
N ARG A 233 6.61 8.19 -10.62
CA ARG A 233 5.78 8.74 -9.55
C ARG A 233 5.14 10.04 -10.00
N ASN A 234 3.85 10.20 -9.68
CA ASN A 234 3.10 11.41 -10.05
C ASN A 234 3.23 11.75 -11.54
N TYR A 235 3.08 10.73 -12.39
CA TYR A 235 3.13 10.87 -13.85
C TYR A 235 2.11 11.90 -14.35
N ILE A 236 0.91 11.89 -13.77
CA ILE A 236 -0.11 12.92 -13.96
C ILE A 236 -0.57 13.42 -12.59
N THR A 237 -0.69 14.74 -12.45
CA THR A 237 -1.17 15.41 -11.23
C THR A 237 -2.45 16.21 -11.53
N PRO A 238 -3.60 15.55 -11.78
CA PRO A 238 -4.80 16.21 -12.28
C PRO A 238 -5.50 17.07 -11.23
N ASN A 239 -5.30 16.78 -9.94
CA ASN A 239 -5.96 17.41 -8.80
C ASN A 239 -5.05 18.41 -8.06
N LYS A 240 -4.13 19.06 -8.74
CA LYS A 240 -3.27 20.06 -8.13
C LYS A 240 -4.10 21.23 -7.62
N ARG A 241 -4.01 21.48 -6.31
CA ARG A 241 -4.72 22.58 -5.65
C ARG A 241 -3.71 23.54 -5.05
N GLU A 242 -3.95 24.85 -5.24
CA GLU A 242 -3.19 25.89 -4.58
C GLU A 242 -3.48 25.92 -3.08
N GLN A 243 -2.44 26.20 -2.29
CA GLN A 243 -2.59 26.35 -0.85
C GLN A 243 -3.32 27.65 -0.56
N LYS A 244 -4.50 27.56 0.09
CA LYS A 244 -5.23 28.73 0.56
C LYS A 244 -4.73 29.13 1.94
N MET A 245 -4.27 30.38 2.06
CA MET A 245 -3.94 30.95 3.35
C MET A 245 -5.22 31.24 4.11
N ARG A 246 -5.41 30.59 5.25
CA ARG A 246 -6.57 30.76 6.12
C ARG A 246 -6.11 30.90 7.56
N ASN A 247 -6.85 31.68 8.34
CA ASN A 247 -6.67 31.76 9.78
C ASN A 247 -7.61 30.74 10.45
N TYR A 248 -7.05 29.81 11.18
CA TYR A 248 -7.78 28.79 11.94
C TYR A 248 -7.80 29.07 13.44
N LYS A 249 -7.25 30.21 13.87
CA LYS A 249 -7.32 30.66 15.25
C LYS A 249 -8.59 31.47 15.47
N PHE A 250 -9.43 31.01 16.36
CA PHE A 250 -10.66 31.69 16.75
C PHE A 250 -10.58 32.02 18.23
N GLN A 251 -11.23 33.12 18.63
CA GLN A 251 -11.32 33.49 20.03
C GLN A 251 -12.11 32.42 20.79
N ARG A 252 -11.68 32.10 22.02
CA ARG A 252 -12.41 31.15 22.86
C ARG A 252 -13.85 31.65 23.08
N GLY A 253 -14.82 30.72 23.01
CA GLY A 253 -16.24 31.02 23.20
C GLY A 253 -16.97 31.50 21.93
N THR A 254 -16.32 31.59 20.78
CA THR A 254 -17.00 31.96 19.50
C THR A 254 -17.94 30.87 18.98
N THR A 255 -17.70 29.60 19.35
CA THR A 255 -18.56 28.47 18.98
C THR A 255 -19.40 28.07 20.18
N ALA A 256 -20.74 28.12 20.03
CA ALA A 256 -21.66 27.70 21.08
C ALA A 256 -21.60 26.19 21.28
N VAL A 257 -21.61 25.74 22.54
CA VAL A 257 -21.78 24.34 22.90
C VAL A 257 -23.28 24.03 22.86
N LEU A 258 -23.70 23.25 21.87
CA LEU A 258 -25.12 22.91 21.65
C LEU A 258 -25.54 21.65 22.41
N ASN A 259 -24.64 20.74 22.66
CA ASN A 259 -24.89 19.49 23.38
C ASN A 259 -23.59 18.95 23.98
N GLU A 260 -23.69 18.37 25.17
CA GLU A 260 -22.59 17.68 25.82
C GLU A 260 -22.99 16.24 26.12
N LYS A 261 -22.13 15.30 25.81
CA LYS A 261 -22.27 13.90 26.21
C LYS A 261 -21.13 13.55 27.17
N ILE A 262 -21.50 13.21 28.39
CA ILE A 262 -20.52 12.70 29.35
C ILE A 262 -20.15 11.29 28.95
N ILE A 263 -18.88 11.09 28.61
CA ILE A 263 -18.32 9.76 28.34
C ILE A 263 -17.66 9.26 29.63
N THR A 264 -18.16 8.17 30.16
CA THR A 264 -17.54 7.50 31.29
C THR A 264 -16.22 6.89 30.82
N ARG A 265 -15.13 7.34 31.45
CA ARG A 265 -13.79 6.77 31.15
C ARG A 265 -13.63 5.50 31.97
N GLN A 266 -13.14 4.47 31.35
CA GLN A 266 -12.78 3.23 32.02
C GLN A 266 -11.34 3.34 32.53
N ASP A 267 -11.14 3.00 33.80
CA ASP A 267 -9.81 2.92 34.38
C ASP A 267 -9.08 1.67 33.83
N ILE A 268 -8.00 1.89 33.10
CA ILE A 268 -7.14 0.84 32.55
C ILE A 268 -5.80 0.75 33.30
N SER A 269 -5.63 1.46 34.41
CA SER A 269 -4.38 1.50 35.18
C SER A 269 -3.86 0.11 35.58
N LYS A 270 -4.78 -0.82 35.85
CA LYS A 270 -4.44 -2.22 36.15
C LYS A 270 -3.77 -3.00 35.00
N TYR A 271 -3.83 -2.49 33.78
CA TYR A 271 -3.16 -3.08 32.60
C TYR A 271 -1.90 -2.30 32.17
N VAL A 272 -1.56 -1.23 32.91
CA VAL A 272 -0.38 -0.42 32.64
C VAL A 272 0.71 -0.84 33.64
N THR A 273 1.82 -1.32 33.11
CA THR A 273 3.04 -1.58 33.89
C THR A 273 4.03 -0.51 33.56
N VAL A 274 4.46 0.24 34.57
CA VAL A 274 5.54 1.24 34.44
C VAL A 274 6.84 0.54 34.77
N HIS A 275 7.73 0.47 33.80
CA HIS A 275 9.12 0.01 34.01
C HIS A 275 9.98 1.26 34.18
N GLU A 276 10.47 1.50 35.40
CA GLU A 276 11.52 2.49 35.61
C GLU A 276 12.84 1.88 35.11
N LEU A 277 13.48 2.53 34.13
CA LEU A 277 14.83 2.15 33.73
C LEU A 277 15.76 2.55 34.88
N SER A 278 16.42 1.58 35.48
CA SER A 278 17.51 1.88 36.42
C SER A 278 18.69 2.49 35.64
N ASP A 279 19.44 3.37 36.29
CA ASP A 279 20.63 4.00 35.68
C ASP A 279 21.64 2.95 35.16
N ASN A 280 21.61 1.72 35.68
CA ASN A 280 22.43 0.61 35.23
C ASN A 280 21.97 0.00 33.90
N ASP A 281 20.65 0.09 33.57
CA ASP A 281 20.12 -0.44 32.31
C ASP A 281 20.38 0.54 31.13
N ALA A 282 20.47 1.83 31.43
CA ALA A 282 20.84 2.86 30.43
C ALA A 282 22.29 2.70 29.93
N GLY A 283 23.19 2.24 30.79
CA GLY A 283 24.59 1.97 30.43
C GLY A 283 24.77 0.74 29.54
N GLN A 284 23.97 -0.32 29.75
CA GLN A 284 24.06 -1.56 28.96
C GLN A 284 23.39 -1.47 27.59
N ALA A 285 22.44 -0.56 27.42
CA ALA A 285 21.80 -0.32 26.12
C ALA A 285 22.73 0.44 25.16
N GLY A 286 23.65 1.28 25.68
CA GLY A 286 24.66 2.00 24.88
C GLY A 286 25.82 1.09 24.42
N GLU A 287 26.22 0.13 25.26
CA GLU A 287 27.38 -0.75 24.98
C GLU A 287 27.05 -1.88 23.94
N LYS A 288 25.80 -2.18 23.71
CA LYS A 288 25.38 -3.21 22.74
C LYS A 288 25.18 -2.68 21.30
N MET A 289 25.41 -1.41 21.05
CA MET A 289 25.33 -0.80 19.71
C MET A 289 26.69 -0.58 19.01
N GLU A 290 27.79 -0.95 19.62
CA GLU A 290 29.06 -1.11 18.90
C GLU A 290 29.10 -2.52 18.30
N VAL A 291 28.50 -2.66 17.12
CA VAL A 291 28.61 -3.85 16.28
C VAL A 291 29.84 -3.71 15.42
N ASP A 292 30.68 -4.71 15.50
CA ASP A 292 31.89 -4.96 14.73
C ASP A 292 31.78 -4.47 13.27
N SER A 293 32.80 -3.72 12.90
CA SER A 293 33.13 -3.31 11.53
C SER A 293 33.52 -4.49 10.64
#